data_69c7c5a1a199c95f7f63094b4a8edaaa
#
_entry.id   69c7c5a1a199c95f7f63094b4a8edaaa
#
_cell.length_a   1.000
_cell.length_b   1.000
_cell.length_c   1.000
_cell.angle_alpha   90.00
_cell.angle_beta   90.00
_cell.angle_gamma   90.00
#
_symmetry.space_group_name_H-M   'P 1'
#
loop_
_entity.id
_entity.type
_entity.pdbx_description
1 polymer ?
#
loop_
_entity_poly.entity_id
_entity_poly.type
_entity_poly.pdbx_seq_one_letter_code
_entity_poly.pdbx_strand_id
1 'polypeptide(L)'
;MRLFAKSAILSVFVLVMVCGIFHVAAQDVHQPENYIRLHHTKHEYMVPMRDGVKLMTSVFVPNDMTRTYPILLKRTPYNVAPYGEDKYPSKLGPSELFVAAGYIFVNQDVRGRFASEGKFMQVTPHVPNKTKPTDVDESSDAYDSIEWLLRNVPNHNGRVGMYGISYPGFYAAAGMIDAHPALKAVSPQAPIADWYFDDFLHHGSFFLAHAFSWLSSNSVEQNLRNLMTNSSVISTSLFPTQRPLLQK
;
A
#
# COMPACT_ATOMS: atom_id res chain seq x y z
N MET A 1 47.04 29.48 -28.89
CA MET A 1 46.11 28.34 -29.06
C MET A 1 46.49 27.06 -28.29
N ARG A 2 47.74 26.68 -28.11
CA ARG A 2 48.11 25.40 -27.43
C ARG A 2 47.95 25.37 -25.91
N LEU A 3 47.94 26.52 -25.21
CA LEU A 3 47.76 26.57 -23.75
C LEU A 3 46.30 26.38 -23.32
N PHE A 4 45.36 26.93 -24.09
CA PHE A 4 43.91 26.78 -23.79
C PHE A 4 43.39 25.34 -23.93
N ALA A 5 43.94 24.57 -24.88
CA ALA A 5 43.56 23.18 -25.07
C ALA A 5 43.99 22.26 -23.91
N LYS A 6 45.19 22.51 -23.32
CA LYS A 6 45.67 21.73 -22.17
C LYS A 6 44.87 21.99 -20.89
N SER A 7 44.41 23.23 -20.66
CA SER A 7 43.58 23.60 -19.51
C SER A 7 42.19 22.98 -19.60
N ALA A 8 41.57 22.96 -20.79
CA ALA A 8 40.24 22.36 -21.01
C ALA A 8 40.25 20.82 -20.81
N ILE A 9 41.30 20.14 -21.27
CA ILE A 9 41.45 18.69 -21.10
C ILE A 9 41.65 18.33 -19.63
N LEU A 10 42.43 19.10 -18.87
CA LEU A 10 42.65 18.89 -17.45
C LEU A 10 41.38 19.09 -16.65
N SER A 11 40.51 20.11 -17.00
CA SER A 11 39.25 20.36 -16.35
C SER A 11 38.22 19.26 -16.60
N VAL A 12 38.18 18.69 -17.82
CA VAL A 12 37.29 17.55 -18.15
C VAL A 12 37.76 16.30 -17.38
N PHE A 13 39.08 16.04 -17.27
CA PHE A 13 39.57 14.88 -16.50
C PHE A 13 39.26 15.00 -15.00
N VAL A 14 39.37 16.19 -14.42
CA VAL A 14 39.01 16.43 -13.00
C VAL A 14 37.50 16.27 -12.80
N LEU A 15 36.67 16.75 -13.73
CA LEU A 15 35.21 16.58 -13.66
C LEU A 15 34.82 15.11 -13.76
N VAL A 16 35.41 14.33 -14.64
CA VAL A 16 35.16 12.89 -14.78
C VAL A 16 35.66 12.12 -13.55
N MET A 17 36.80 12.48 -12.95
CA MET A 17 37.26 11.89 -11.70
C MET A 17 36.35 12.22 -10.53
N VAL A 18 35.85 13.44 -10.42
CA VAL A 18 34.95 13.86 -9.35
C VAL A 18 33.58 13.18 -9.52
N CYS A 19 33.06 13.05 -10.74
CA CYS A 19 31.85 12.26 -10.99
C CYS A 19 32.04 10.76 -10.77
N GLY A 20 33.23 10.22 -10.98
CA GLY A 20 33.57 8.79 -10.77
C GLY A 20 33.64 8.39 -9.29
N ILE A 21 33.92 9.35 -8.38
CA ILE A 21 34.08 9.09 -6.93
C ILE A 21 32.72 9.01 -6.22
N PHE A 22 31.64 9.53 -6.83
CA PHE A 22 30.26 9.45 -6.27
C PHE A 22 29.44 8.27 -6.75
N HIS A 23 30.01 7.25 -7.36
CA HIS A 23 29.39 5.93 -7.33
C HIS A 23 29.53 5.37 -5.91
N VAL A 24 28.75 5.90 -4.99
CA VAL A 24 28.37 5.12 -3.82
C VAL A 24 27.66 3.89 -4.40
N ALA A 25 28.39 2.78 -4.46
CA ALA A 25 27.78 1.50 -4.73
C ALA A 25 26.65 1.38 -3.70
N ALA A 26 25.42 1.53 -4.14
CA ALA A 26 24.28 1.05 -3.38
C ALA A 26 24.58 -0.44 -3.20
N GLN A 27 25.10 -0.80 -2.03
CA GLN A 27 25.27 -2.20 -1.69
C GLN A 27 23.86 -2.76 -1.74
N ASP A 28 23.60 -3.63 -2.71
CA ASP A 28 22.42 -4.49 -2.71
C ASP A 28 22.53 -5.29 -1.43
N VAL A 29 21.85 -4.83 -0.38
CA VAL A 29 21.70 -5.55 0.87
C VAL A 29 20.69 -6.67 0.56
N HIS A 30 21.19 -7.69 -0.14
CA HIS A 30 20.39 -8.86 -0.43
C HIS A 30 20.12 -9.61 0.88
N GLN A 31 18.90 -9.54 1.35
CA GLN A 31 18.47 -10.26 2.55
C GLN A 31 18.18 -11.73 2.20
N PRO A 32 18.59 -12.69 3.07
CA PRO A 32 18.24 -14.09 2.89
C PRO A 32 16.71 -14.28 2.73
N GLU A 33 16.31 -15.27 1.95
CA GLU A 33 14.92 -15.57 1.61
C GLU A 33 13.98 -15.66 2.84
N ASN A 34 14.51 -16.00 4.02
CA ASN A 34 13.76 -16.10 5.28
C ASN A 34 13.99 -14.93 6.23
N TYR A 35 14.66 -13.85 5.80
CA TYR A 35 15.05 -12.77 6.69
C TYR A 35 13.87 -12.16 7.45
N ILE A 36 12.78 -11.87 6.75
CA ILE A 36 11.60 -11.26 7.35
C ILE A 36 11.04 -12.15 8.45
N ARG A 37 10.90 -13.44 8.18
CA ARG A 37 10.36 -14.43 9.14
C ARG A 37 11.26 -14.62 10.37
N LEU A 38 12.56 -14.47 10.21
CA LEU A 38 13.52 -14.62 11.32
C LEU A 38 13.57 -13.37 12.21
N HIS A 39 13.28 -12.19 11.65
CA HIS A 39 13.46 -10.91 12.35
C HIS A 39 12.17 -10.18 12.70
N HIS A 40 11.01 -10.65 12.22
CA HIS A 40 9.72 -10.04 12.49
C HIS A 40 8.69 -11.10 12.88
N THR A 41 7.83 -10.76 13.83
CA THR A 41 6.60 -11.50 14.11
C THR A 41 5.45 -10.83 13.37
N LYS A 42 4.69 -11.63 12.60
CA LYS A 42 3.51 -11.17 11.90
C LYS A 42 2.27 -11.36 12.74
N HIS A 43 1.43 -10.34 12.79
CA HIS A 43 0.09 -10.36 13.36
C HIS A 43 -0.93 -9.88 12.35
N GLU A 44 -2.14 -10.40 12.41
CA GLU A 44 -3.26 -9.97 11.56
C GLU A 44 -4.43 -9.50 12.41
N TYR A 45 -4.97 -8.33 12.09
CA TYR A 45 -6.04 -7.68 12.84
C TYR A 45 -7.15 -7.19 11.93
N MET A 46 -8.36 -7.31 12.38
CA MET A 46 -9.52 -6.61 11.84
C MET A 46 -9.68 -5.30 12.60
N VAL A 47 -9.05 -4.25 12.09
CA VAL A 47 -8.99 -2.93 12.75
C VAL A 47 -10.31 -2.19 12.59
N PRO A 48 -11.04 -1.87 13.68
CA PRO A 48 -12.33 -1.19 13.58
C PRO A 48 -12.14 0.29 13.27
N MET A 49 -12.92 0.77 12.30
CA MET A 49 -13.07 2.18 11.98
C MET A 49 -14.20 2.80 12.81
N ARG A 50 -14.31 4.12 12.83
CA ARG A 50 -15.30 4.88 13.61
C ARG A 50 -16.76 4.56 13.31
N ASP A 51 -17.04 4.05 12.10
CA ASP A 51 -18.36 3.61 11.66
C ASP A 51 -18.65 2.11 11.92
N GLY A 52 -17.69 1.41 12.56
CA GLY A 52 -17.80 -0.01 12.90
C GLY A 52 -17.31 -0.96 11.81
N VAL A 53 -17.01 -0.50 10.60
CA VAL A 53 -16.39 -1.30 9.55
C VAL A 53 -14.98 -1.70 9.97
N LYS A 54 -14.57 -2.94 9.67
CA LYS A 54 -13.26 -3.46 10.05
C LYS A 54 -12.36 -3.65 8.83
N LEU A 55 -11.12 -3.17 8.95
CA LEU A 55 -10.13 -3.26 7.89
C LEU A 55 -9.04 -4.28 8.22
N MET A 56 -8.83 -5.22 7.29
CA MET A 56 -7.78 -6.22 7.40
C MET A 56 -6.40 -5.57 7.39
N THR A 57 -5.62 -5.83 8.42
CA THR A 57 -4.33 -5.19 8.66
C THR A 57 -3.30 -6.21 9.09
N SER A 58 -2.25 -6.38 8.29
CA SER A 58 -1.09 -7.20 8.62
C SER A 58 0.00 -6.31 9.24
N VAL A 59 0.47 -6.67 10.42
CA VAL A 59 1.47 -5.95 11.20
C VAL A 59 2.69 -6.83 11.40
N PHE A 60 3.87 -6.33 11.06
CA PHE A 60 5.14 -7.03 11.20
C PHE A 60 5.98 -6.28 12.24
N VAL A 61 6.08 -6.84 13.43
CA VAL A 61 6.82 -6.26 14.56
C VAL A 61 8.22 -6.86 14.61
N PRO A 62 9.29 -6.05 14.68
CA PRO A 62 10.64 -6.59 14.90
C PRO A 62 10.74 -7.43 16.17
N ASN A 63 11.43 -8.57 16.10
CA ASN A 63 11.63 -9.48 17.25
C ASN A 63 12.56 -8.90 18.32
N ASP A 64 13.39 -7.92 17.97
CA ASP A 64 14.24 -7.21 18.94
C ASP A 64 13.39 -6.23 19.77
N MET A 65 13.13 -6.59 21.01
CA MET A 65 12.32 -5.80 21.95
C MET A 65 13.17 -4.85 22.80
N THR A 66 14.46 -4.72 22.52
CA THR A 66 15.38 -3.87 23.32
C THR A 66 15.25 -2.39 23.01
N ARG A 67 14.58 -2.03 21.90
CA ARG A 67 14.33 -0.66 21.44
C ARG A 67 12.93 -0.52 20.87
N THR A 68 12.48 0.73 20.70
CA THR A 68 11.18 1.04 20.08
C THR A 68 11.37 1.46 18.61
N TYR A 69 10.35 1.25 17.81
CA TYR A 69 10.40 1.42 16.35
C TYR A 69 9.32 2.39 15.84
N PRO A 70 9.60 3.15 14.79
CA PRO A 70 8.54 3.86 14.08
C PRO A 70 7.67 2.88 13.29
N ILE A 71 6.40 3.24 13.11
CA ILE A 71 5.47 2.50 12.26
C ILE A 71 5.56 3.03 10.83
N LEU A 72 5.57 2.13 9.85
CA LEU A 72 5.50 2.45 8.43
C LEU A 72 4.25 1.81 7.83
N LEU A 73 3.23 2.62 7.56
CA LEU A 73 1.90 2.20 7.10
C LEU A 73 1.79 2.32 5.57
N LYS A 74 1.32 1.23 4.93
CA LYS A 74 0.89 1.21 3.54
C LYS A 74 -0.56 0.73 3.47
N ARG A 75 -1.44 1.53 2.85
CA ARG A 75 -2.80 1.15 2.52
C ARG A 75 -2.90 0.83 1.03
N THR A 76 -3.63 -0.21 0.66
CA THR A 76 -3.63 -0.72 -0.71
C THR A 76 -4.98 -1.31 -1.13
N PRO A 77 -5.42 -1.10 -2.39
CA PRO A 77 -6.57 -1.77 -2.94
C PRO A 77 -6.21 -3.09 -3.63
N TYR A 78 -4.91 -3.50 -3.62
CA TYR A 78 -4.38 -4.63 -4.40
C TYR A 78 -4.16 -5.92 -3.60
N ASN A 79 -4.40 -5.95 -2.33
CA ASN A 79 -4.26 -6.94 -1.28
C ASN A 79 -2.96 -6.87 -0.47
N VAL A 80 -3.04 -7.37 0.76
CA VAL A 80 -1.91 -7.48 1.69
C VAL A 80 -1.43 -8.92 1.87
N ALA A 81 -1.86 -9.83 0.98
CA ALA A 81 -1.45 -11.23 1.02
C ALA A 81 0.09 -11.39 1.11
N PRO A 82 0.57 -12.52 1.63
CA PRO A 82 -0.19 -13.71 2.01
C PRO A 82 -0.91 -13.54 3.36
N TYR A 83 -2.16 -14.01 3.45
CA TYR A 83 -2.92 -14.02 4.71
C TYR A 83 -2.56 -15.23 5.55
N GLY A 84 -2.64 -15.07 6.88
CA GLY A 84 -2.23 -16.02 7.91
C GLY A 84 -0.95 -15.58 8.59
N GLU A 85 -0.94 -15.64 9.93
CA GLU A 85 0.20 -15.17 10.76
C GLU A 85 1.48 -15.99 10.54
N ASP A 86 1.34 -17.23 10.04
CA ASP A 86 2.44 -18.12 9.65
C ASP A 86 3.00 -17.87 8.25
N LYS A 87 2.36 -17.00 7.43
CA LYS A 87 2.71 -16.73 6.04
C LYS A 87 3.33 -15.34 5.88
N TYR A 88 4.52 -15.31 5.31
CA TYR A 88 5.30 -14.09 5.17
C TYR A 88 5.47 -13.70 3.69
N PRO A 89 5.45 -12.40 3.35
CA PRO A 89 5.78 -11.93 2.02
C PRO A 89 7.28 -12.05 1.76
N SER A 90 7.68 -12.11 0.51
CA SER A 90 9.09 -12.12 0.10
C SER A 90 9.79 -10.77 0.30
N LYS A 91 9.01 -9.68 0.35
CA LYS A 91 9.52 -8.31 0.55
C LYS A 91 8.65 -7.55 1.54
N LEU A 92 9.28 -6.67 2.32
CA LEU A 92 8.62 -5.84 3.31
C LEU A 92 9.12 -4.40 3.19
N GLY A 93 8.20 -3.44 3.32
CA GLY A 93 8.53 -2.02 3.18
C GLY A 93 8.93 -1.59 1.77
N PRO A 94 9.40 -0.36 1.60
CA PRO A 94 9.79 0.18 0.30
C PRO A 94 11.16 -0.31 -0.19
N SER A 95 12.04 -0.76 0.70
CA SER A 95 13.33 -1.36 0.37
C SER A 95 13.90 -2.15 1.54
N GLU A 96 14.89 -2.99 1.28
CA GLU A 96 15.62 -3.77 2.29
C GLU A 96 16.34 -2.89 3.31
N LEU A 97 16.72 -1.67 2.95
CA LEU A 97 17.30 -0.70 3.88
C LEU A 97 16.35 -0.32 5.00
N PHE A 98 15.04 -0.19 4.72
CA PHE A 98 14.03 0.08 5.75
C PHE A 98 13.86 -1.13 6.68
N VAL A 99 13.95 -2.34 6.14
CA VAL A 99 13.90 -3.56 6.96
C VAL A 99 15.11 -3.63 7.88
N ALA A 100 16.31 -3.35 7.37
CA ALA A 100 17.56 -3.32 8.16
C ALA A 100 17.56 -2.20 9.20
N ALA A 101 17.00 -1.02 8.89
CA ALA A 101 16.89 0.10 9.82
C ALA A 101 15.95 -0.20 11.01
N GLY A 102 15.01 -1.12 10.82
CA GLY A 102 14.02 -1.53 11.81
C GLY A 102 12.82 -0.59 11.85
N TYR A 103 11.69 -1.10 11.37
CA TYR A 103 10.38 -0.48 11.41
C TYR A 103 9.34 -1.53 11.79
N ILE A 104 8.23 -1.10 12.39
CA ILE A 104 7.00 -1.88 12.42
C ILE A 104 6.31 -1.63 11.10
N PHE A 105 6.25 -2.65 10.22
CA PHE A 105 5.59 -2.51 8.93
C PHE A 105 4.12 -2.87 9.07
N VAL A 106 3.26 -2.03 8.51
CA VAL A 106 1.82 -2.21 8.52
C VAL A 106 1.30 -2.13 7.09
N ASN A 107 0.67 -3.21 6.64
CA ASN A 107 -0.01 -3.27 5.36
C ASN A 107 -1.51 -3.46 5.61
N GLN A 108 -2.35 -2.60 5.03
CA GLN A 108 -3.79 -2.62 5.23
C GLN A 108 -4.54 -2.70 3.91
N ASP A 109 -5.46 -3.68 3.80
CA ASP A 109 -6.47 -3.68 2.75
C ASP A 109 -7.44 -2.52 2.98
N VAL A 110 -7.64 -1.69 1.95
CA VAL A 110 -8.58 -0.59 2.08
C VAL A 110 -10.03 -1.07 2.16
N ARG A 111 -10.92 -0.22 2.61
CA ARG A 111 -12.35 -0.45 2.77
C ARG A 111 -12.98 -1.13 1.54
N GLY A 112 -13.70 -2.24 1.77
CA GLY A 112 -14.40 -3.00 0.74
C GLY A 112 -13.51 -3.74 -0.26
N ARG A 113 -12.21 -3.92 0.07
CA ARG A 113 -11.27 -4.70 -0.75
C ARG A 113 -10.77 -5.90 0.03
N PHE A 114 -10.64 -7.04 -0.68
CA PHE A 114 -10.08 -8.30 -0.21
C PHE A 114 -10.66 -8.78 1.12
N ALA A 115 -9.87 -8.75 2.20
CA ALA A 115 -10.30 -9.21 3.51
C ALA A 115 -10.87 -8.10 4.40
N SER A 116 -10.93 -6.86 3.91
CA SER A 116 -11.58 -5.74 4.60
C SER A 116 -13.08 -5.69 4.34
N GLU A 117 -13.81 -5.29 5.37
CA GLU A 117 -15.26 -5.06 5.31
C GLU A 117 -15.59 -3.73 4.60
N GLY A 118 -16.89 -3.49 4.41
CA GLY A 118 -17.44 -2.25 3.86
C GLY A 118 -17.61 -2.27 2.35
N LYS A 119 -17.84 -1.09 1.78
CA LYS A 119 -18.05 -0.91 0.34
C LYS A 119 -16.86 -0.16 -0.26
N PHE A 120 -16.26 -0.72 -1.29
CA PHE A 120 -15.20 -0.07 -2.04
C PHE A 120 -15.74 1.05 -2.93
N MET A 121 -15.05 2.17 -2.92
CA MET A 121 -15.24 3.27 -3.85
C MET A 121 -13.90 3.62 -4.49
N GLN A 122 -13.88 3.81 -5.80
CA GLN A 122 -12.69 4.23 -6.52
C GLN A 122 -12.36 5.68 -6.15
N VAL A 123 -11.12 5.92 -5.66
CA VAL A 123 -10.64 7.26 -5.34
C VAL A 123 -11.67 8.04 -4.53
N THR A 124 -11.99 7.54 -3.32
CA THR A 124 -13.01 8.11 -2.45
C THR A 124 -12.77 9.61 -2.26
N PRO A 125 -13.76 10.46 -2.60
CA PRO A 125 -13.64 11.89 -2.39
C PRO A 125 -13.47 12.24 -0.90
N HIS A 126 -12.69 13.28 -0.63
CA HIS A 126 -12.58 13.80 0.72
C HIS A 126 -13.90 14.38 1.22
N VAL A 127 -14.29 14.02 2.43
CA VAL A 127 -15.47 14.55 3.13
C VAL A 127 -15.02 15.69 4.04
N PRO A 128 -15.26 16.94 3.69
CA PRO A 128 -14.95 18.06 4.59
C PRO A 128 -15.91 18.08 5.78
N ASN A 129 -15.44 18.57 6.93
CA ASN A 129 -16.27 18.74 8.13
C ASN A 129 -17.03 17.48 8.59
N LYS A 130 -16.30 16.39 8.81
CA LYS A 130 -16.85 15.14 9.34
C LYS A 130 -17.49 15.36 10.71
N THR A 131 -18.82 15.30 10.78
CA THR A 131 -19.59 15.55 12.00
C THR A 131 -20.25 14.29 12.57
N LYS A 132 -20.38 13.25 11.77
CA LYS A 132 -21.00 11.97 12.15
C LYS A 132 -19.97 10.83 12.03
N PRO A 133 -20.12 9.76 12.80
CA PRO A 133 -19.29 8.55 12.62
C PRO A 133 -19.37 7.95 11.22
N THR A 134 -20.48 8.17 10.50
CA THR A 134 -20.69 7.72 9.12
C THR A 134 -20.05 8.61 8.06
N ASP A 135 -19.52 9.77 8.44
CA ASP A 135 -18.80 10.66 7.53
C ASP A 135 -17.36 10.14 7.38
N VAL A 136 -17.19 9.13 6.56
CA VAL A 136 -15.92 8.40 6.39
C VAL A 136 -15.35 8.60 5.00
N ASP A 137 -14.03 8.68 4.95
CA ASP A 137 -13.22 8.73 3.74
C ASP A 137 -11.83 8.11 4.02
N GLU A 138 -10.90 8.21 3.08
CA GLU A 138 -9.57 7.64 3.23
C GLU A 138 -8.74 8.32 4.33
N SER A 139 -8.99 9.60 4.61
CA SER A 139 -8.30 10.32 5.69
C SER A 139 -8.78 9.85 7.06
N SER A 140 -10.08 9.64 7.23
CA SER A 140 -10.65 9.12 8.48
C SER A 140 -10.23 7.68 8.74
N ASP A 141 -10.21 6.83 7.71
CA ASP A 141 -9.75 5.44 7.84
C ASP A 141 -8.26 5.38 8.21
N ALA A 142 -7.43 6.26 7.63
CA ALA A 142 -6.03 6.37 8.00
C ALA A 142 -5.85 6.85 9.45
N TYR A 143 -6.63 7.85 9.86
CA TYR A 143 -6.62 8.37 11.23
C TYR A 143 -6.96 7.27 12.24
N ASP A 144 -8.09 6.59 12.05
CA ASP A 144 -8.59 5.54 12.93
C ASP A 144 -7.61 4.35 12.99
N SER A 145 -7.00 4.01 11.85
CA SER A 145 -5.98 2.95 11.78
C SER A 145 -4.75 3.32 12.61
N ILE A 146 -4.25 4.55 12.50
CA ILE A 146 -3.09 5.01 13.28
C ILE A 146 -3.42 5.04 14.76
N GLU A 147 -4.58 5.58 15.15
CA GLU A 147 -5.02 5.60 16.54
C GLU A 147 -5.11 4.20 17.15
N TRP A 148 -5.66 3.24 16.39
CA TRP A 148 -5.76 1.85 16.82
C TRP A 148 -4.37 1.20 16.96
N LEU A 149 -3.48 1.40 15.98
CA LEU A 149 -2.13 0.86 15.99
C LEU A 149 -1.35 1.32 17.22
N LEU A 150 -1.44 2.60 17.56
CA LEU A 150 -0.76 3.18 18.72
C LEU A 150 -1.29 2.63 20.06
N ARG A 151 -2.52 2.16 20.11
CA ARG A 151 -3.09 1.56 21.33
C ARG A 151 -2.81 0.07 21.46
N ASN A 152 -2.67 -0.65 20.36
CA ASN A 152 -2.73 -2.11 20.36
C ASN A 152 -1.43 -2.80 19.91
N VAL A 153 -0.56 -2.12 19.14
CA VAL A 153 0.69 -2.70 18.69
C VAL A 153 1.81 -2.36 19.69
N PRO A 154 2.53 -3.34 20.20
CA PRO A 154 3.60 -3.08 21.16
C PRO A 154 4.86 -2.51 20.50
N ASN A 155 5.74 -1.97 21.31
CA ASN A 155 7.12 -1.62 20.95
C ASN A 155 7.28 -0.51 19.87
N HIS A 156 6.24 0.30 19.64
CA HIS A 156 6.35 1.49 18.80
C HIS A 156 6.87 2.71 19.58
N ASN A 157 7.47 3.67 18.87
CA ASN A 157 7.97 4.94 19.42
C ASN A 157 6.98 6.11 19.28
N GLY A 158 5.73 5.86 18.91
CA GLY A 158 4.68 6.87 18.72
C GLY A 158 4.79 7.66 17.43
N ARG A 159 5.68 7.29 16.51
CA ARG A 159 5.85 7.96 15.21
C ARG A 159 5.39 7.07 14.08
N VAL A 160 4.61 7.63 13.16
CA VAL A 160 4.07 6.92 12.00
C VAL A 160 4.51 7.62 10.72
N GLY A 161 4.94 6.85 9.74
CA GLY A 161 5.09 7.26 8.35
C GLY A 161 4.08 6.55 7.48
N MET A 162 3.64 7.17 6.40
CA MET A 162 2.85 6.54 5.34
C MET A 162 3.57 6.62 4.02
N TYR A 163 3.44 5.58 3.18
CA TYR A 163 3.99 5.58 1.84
C TYR A 163 3.12 4.77 0.88
N GLY A 164 3.29 5.02 -0.38
CA GLY A 164 2.64 4.26 -1.43
C GLY A 164 3.00 4.78 -2.81
N ILE A 165 2.91 3.90 -3.80
CA ILE A 165 3.19 4.20 -5.20
C ILE A 165 1.91 3.95 -6.00
N SER A 166 1.58 4.86 -6.95
CA SER A 166 0.38 4.78 -7.78
C SER A 166 -0.90 4.86 -6.92
N TYR A 167 -1.81 3.91 -6.98
CA TYR A 167 -3.01 3.90 -6.14
C TYR A 167 -2.70 3.89 -4.62
N PRO A 168 -1.75 3.09 -4.09
CA PRO A 168 -1.28 3.28 -2.72
C PRO A 168 -0.70 4.68 -2.44
N GLY A 169 -0.16 5.37 -3.46
CA GLY A 169 0.25 6.77 -3.38
C GLY A 169 -0.93 7.71 -3.14
N PHE A 170 -2.07 7.48 -3.79
CA PHE A 170 -3.31 8.19 -3.49
C PHE A 170 -3.74 8.03 -2.04
N TYR A 171 -3.72 6.79 -1.49
CA TYR A 171 -4.07 6.59 -0.07
C TYR A 171 -3.09 7.27 0.88
N ALA A 172 -1.82 7.34 0.53
CA ALA A 172 -0.83 8.10 1.30
C ALA A 172 -1.13 9.59 1.25
N ALA A 173 -1.45 10.15 0.09
CA ALA A 173 -1.84 11.55 -0.07
C ALA A 173 -3.14 11.88 0.67
N ALA A 174 -4.18 11.05 0.53
CA ALA A 174 -5.45 11.24 1.23
C ALA A 174 -5.28 11.16 2.76
N GLY A 175 -4.43 10.25 3.24
CA GLY A 175 -4.19 10.06 4.68
C GLY A 175 -3.48 11.22 5.37
N MET A 176 -2.87 12.16 4.64
CA MET A 176 -2.30 13.37 5.25
C MET A 176 -3.29 14.54 5.37
N ILE A 177 -4.50 14.41 4.81
CA ILE A 177 -5.59 15.36 5.02
C ILE A 177 -6.22 15.02 6.38
N ASP A 178 -6.44 16.01 7.24
CA ASP A 178 -6.90 15.81 8.63
C ASP A 178 -6.03 14.79 9.40
N ALA A 179 -4.72 14.87 9.20
CA ALA A 179 -3.77 13.87 9.64
C ALA A 179 -3.76 13.62 11.15
N HIS A 180 -3.61 12.36 11.54
CA HIS A 180 -3.35 12.00 12.93
C HIS A 180 -2.06 12.65 13.43
N PRO A 181 -2.01 13.20 14.69
CA PRO A 181 -0.81 13.88 15.22
C PRO A 181 0.47 13.03 15.23
N ALA A 182 0.34 11.71 15.29
CA ALA A 182 1.46 10.77 15.22
C ALA A 182 2.02 10.58 13.79
N LEU A 183 1.30 10.97 12.74
CA LEU A 183 1.76 10.91 11.36
C LEU A 183 2.83 12.00 11.15
N LYS A 184 4.09 11.59 10.95
CA LYS A 184 5.26 12.48 10.90
C LYS A 184 5.85 12.65 9.51
N ALA A 185 5.61 11.68 8.62
CA ALA A 185 6.12 11.71 7.27
C ALA A 185 5.17 10.98 6.33
N VAL A 186 5.00 11.50 5.13
CA VAL A 186 4.20 10.87 4.07
C VAL A 186 4.98 10.92 2.77
N SER A 187 5.06 9.78 2.08
CA SER A 187 5.71 9.66 0.77
C SER A 187 4.70 9.16 -0.27
N PRO A 188 3.84 10.04 -0.82
CA PRO A 188 2.98 9.71 -1.95
C PRO A 188 3.82 9.75 -3.23
N GLN A 189 3.99 8.60 -3.86
CA GLN A 189 4.76 8.46 -5.08
C GLN A 189 3.82 8.24 -6.26
N ALA A 190 3.91 9.07 -7.30
CA ALA A 190 3.03 9.04 -8.46
C ALA A 190 1.55 8.78 -8.08
N PRO A 191 0.97 9.57 -7.15
CA PRO A 191 -0.41 9.37 -6.71
C PRO A 191 -1.38 9.69 -7.83
N ILE A 192 -2.51 8.98 -7.88
CA ILE A 192 -3.66 9.42 -8.67
C ILE A 192 -4.12 10.77 -8.12
N ALA A 193 -4.22 11.78 -8.98
CA ALA A 193 -4.60 13.13 -8.58
C ALA A 193 -5.79 13.66 -9.39
N ASP A 194 -5.61 13.89 -10.68
CA ASP A 194 -6.62 14.48 -11.55
C ASP A 194 -6.81 13.59 -12.79
N TRP A 195 -7.97 12.94 -12.88
CA TRP A 195 -8.33 12.03 -13.97
C TRP A 195 -8.36 12.66 -15.35
N TYR A 196 -8.51 13.99 -15.44
CA TYR A 196 -8.53 14.71 -16.70
C TYR A 196 -7.13 14.85 -17.30
N PHE A 197 -6.10 14.99 -16.45
CA PHE A 197 -4.73 15.21 -16.88
C PHE A 197 -3.87 13.97 -16.86
N ASP A 198 -4.25 12.97 -16.07
CA ASP A 198 -3.44 11.80 -15.82
C ASP A 198 -4.25 10.51 -15.75
N ASP A 199 -3.61 9.36 -15.70
CA ASP A 199 -4.16 8.00 -15.67
C ASP A 199 -5.02 7.68 -16.92
N PHE A 200 -6.34 7.80 -16.84
CA PHE A 200 -7.24 7.41 -17.94
C PHE A 200 -7.47 8.50 -18.97
N LEU A 201 -7.21 9.71 -18.62
CA LEU A 201 -7.35 10.86 -19.52
C LEU A 201 -6.04 11.64 -19.55
N HIS A 202 -5.57 11.97 -20.76
CA HIS A 202 -4.43 12.87 -20.92
C HIS A 202 -4.92 14.13 -21.63
N HIS A 203 -5.07 15.22 -20.88
CA HIS A 203 -5.66 16.47 -21.34
C HIS A 203 -7.02 16.26 -22.04
N GLY A 204 -7.86 15.37 -21.46
CA GLY A 204 -9.17 15.02 -22.00
C GLY A 204 -9.17 13.92 -23.06
N SER A 205 -8.03 13.47 -23.55
CA SER A 205 -7.93 12.32 -24.45
C SER A 205 -8.02 11.01 -23.68
N PHE A 206 -9.08 10.24 -23.92
CA PHE A 206 -9.32 8.99 -23.16
C PHE A 206 -8.44 7.84 -23.65
N PHE A 207 -7.69 7.23 -22.74
CA PHE A 207 -6.82 6.07 -22.97
C PHE A 207 -7.63 4.77 -22.82
N LEU A 208 -8.49 4.49 -23.80
CA LEU A 208 -9.43 3.37 -23.76
C LEU A 208 -8.74 2.03 -23.44
N ALA A 209 -7.67 1.70 -24.15
CA ALA A 209 -6.98 0.41 -23.98
C ALA A 209 -6.39 0.25 -22.57
N HIS A 210 -5.78 1.30 -22.04
CA HIS A 210 -5.22 1.32 -20.69
C HIS A 210 -6.32 1.21 -19.64
N ALA A 211 -7.35 2.06 -19.73
CA ALA A 211 -8.47 2.06 -18.80
C ALA A 211 -9.20 0.72 -18.78
N PHE A 212 -9.47 0.13 -19.96
CA PHE A 212 -10.13 -1.17 -20.07
C PHE A 212 -9.28 -2.29 -19.46
N SER A 213 -7.98 -2.35 -19.79
CA SER A 213 -7.07 -3.36 -19.25
C SER A 213 -6.98 -3.29 -17.73
N TRP A 214 -6.83 -2.08 -17.18
CA TRP A 214 -6.70 -1.89 -15.74
C TRP A 214 -8.00 -2.21 -14.99
N LEU A 215 -9.14 -1.72 -15.48
CA LEU A 215 -10.45 -1.95 -14.84
C LEU A 215 -10.85 -3.43 -14.91
N SER A 216 -10.61 -4.10 -16.05
CA SER A 216 -10.94 -5.52 -16.20
C SER A 216 -10.12 -6.38 -15.24
N SER A 217 -8.81 -6.14 -15.13
CA SER A 217 -7.92 -6.90 -14.26
C SER A 217 -8.33 -6.77 -12.79
N ASN A 218 -8.60 -5.54 -12.34
CA ASN A 218 -8.99 -5.28 -10.95
C ASN A 218 -10.39 -5.79 -10.61
N SER A 219 -11.32 -5.76 -11.57
CA SER A 219 -12.71 -6.23 -11.36
C SER A 219 -12.78 -7.76 -11.35
N VAL A 220 -12.06 -8.44 -12.22
CA VAL A 220 -12.03 -9.91 -12.29
C VAL A 220 -11.46 -10.50 -11.00
N GLU A 221 -10.33 -9.97 -10.51
CA GLU A 221 -9.72 -10.46 -9.27
C GLU A 221 -10.67 -10.32 -8.06
N GLN A 222 -11.36 -9.19 -7.95
CA GLN A 222 -12.34 -8.97 -6.88
C GLN A 222 -13.53 -9.93 -6.98
N ASN A 223 -14.06 -10.13 -8.20
CA ASN A 223 -15.22 -11.01 -8.42
C ASN A 223 -14.87 -12.48 -8.16
N LEU A 224 -13.71 -12.95 -8.59
CA LEU A 224 -13.24 -14.31 -8.32
C LEU A 224 -13.08 -14.56 -6.81
N ARG A 225 -12.55 -13.60 -6.05
CA ARG A 225 -12.43 -13.73 -4.60
C ARG A 225 -13.78 -13.74 -3.91
N ASN A 226 -14.70 -12.87 -4.30
CA ASN A 226 -16.06 -12.85 -3.75
C ASN A 226 -16.81 -14.18 -4.01
N LEU A 227 -16.56 -14.82 -5.15
CA LEU A 227 -17.09 -16.14 -5.46
C LEU A 227 -16.44 -17.23 -4.59
N MET A 228 -15.14 -17.16 -4.33
CA MET A 228 -14.43 -18.14 -3.50
C MET A 228 -14.75 -18.03 -2.01
N THR A 229 -15.01 -16.82 -1.51
CA THR A 229 -15.37 -16.59 -0.10
C THR A 229 -16.83 -16.89 0.19
N ASN A 230 -17.74 -16.74 -0.79
CA ASN A 230 -19.17 -17.09 -0.68
C ASN A 230 -19.44 -18.48 -1.26
N SER A 231 -18.98 -19.52 -0.57
CA SER A 231 -19.21 -20.92 -0.99
C SER A 231 -20.70 -21.29 -1.14
N SER A 232 -21.63 -20.54 -0.57
CA SER A 232 -23.09 -20.67 -0.79
C SER A 232 -23.54 -20.22 -2.18
N VAL A 233 -22.76 -19.41 -2.91
CA VAL A 233 -23.12 -18.91 -4.24
C VAL A 233 -22.66 -19.88 -5.33
N ILE A 234 -21.62 -20.71 -5.07
CA ILE A 234 -21.07 -21.64 -6.06
C ILE A 234 -22.04 -22.79 -6.38
N SER A 235 -22.92 -23.16 -5.45
CA SER A 235 -23.86 -24.28 -5.67
C SER A 235 -25.06 -23.93 -6.57
N THR A 236 -25.37 -22.65 -6.76
CA THR A 236 -26.62 -22.21 -7.44
C THR A 236 -26.42 -21.59 -8.82
N SER A 237 -25.21 -21.09 -9.15
CA SER A 237 -25.00 -20.34 -10.39
C SER A 237 -24.25 -21.07 -11.50
N LEU A 238 -23.53 -22.16 -11.19
CA LEU A 238 -22.78 -22.93 -12.19
C LEU A 238 -23.53 -24.14 -12.77
N PHE A 239 -24.64 -24.55 -12.15
CA PHE A 239 -25.50 -25.59 -12.68
C PHE A 239 -26.96 -25.14 -12.56
N PRO A 240 -27.52 -24.48 -13.57
CA PRO A 240 -28.97 -24.34 -13.63
C PRO A 240 -29.57 -25.75 -13.65
N THR A 241 -30.35 -26.08 -12.62
CA THR A 241 -31.14 -27.32 -12.57
C THR A 241 -31.90 -27.44 -13.87
N GLN A 242 -31.49 -28.40 -14.68
CA GLN A 242 -32.28 -28.84 -15.83
C GLN A 242 -33.62 -29.27 -15.28
N ARG A 243 -34.68 -28.55 -15.62
CA ARG A 243 -36.03 -29.03 -15.42
C ARG A 243 -36.19 -30.32 -16.21
N PRO A 244 -36.66 -31.41 -15.65
CA PRO A 244 -36.95 -32.58 -16.44
C PRO A 244 -38.05 -32.24 -17.44
N LEU A 245 -37.68 -32.19 -18.72
CA LEU A 245 -38.65 -32.37 -19.78
C LEU A 245 -39.00 -33.85 -19.72
N LEU A 246 -40.17 -34.15 -19.20
CA LEU A 246 -41.01 -35.27 -19.68
C LEU A 246 -42.25 -35.42 -18.78
N GLN A 247 -43.41 -35.09 -19.31
CA GLN A 247 -44.52 -36.05 -19.54
C GLN A 247 -45.74 -35.25 -20.00
N LYS A 248 -45.97 -35.18 -21.27
CA LYS A 248 -47.07 -35.85 -22.01
C LYS A 248 -46.88 -35.62 -23.49
#